data_71ce23105c9cb3886d0412607356d8d8
#
_entry.id   71ce23105c9cb3886d0412607356d8d8
#
_cell.length_a   1.000
_cell.length_b   1.000
_cell.length_c   1.000
_cell.angle_alpha   90.00
_cell.angle_beta   90.00
_cell.angle_gamma   90.00
#
_symmetry.space_group_name_H-M   'P 1'
#
loop_
_entity.id
_entity.type
_entity.pdbx_description
1 polymer ?
#
loop_
_entity_poly.entity_id
_entity_poly.type
_entity_poly.pdbx_seq_one_letter_code
_entity_poly.pdbx_strand_id
1 'polypeptide(L)'
;MNYELFNKAQSLYDAKDFQGALMAFTQCLQDEAMPPAPGETGRLYHQIGNCLIKLRDANEAIQAYTQAVADPAYDMKGAVDCNLGMAYASLHDYDNAVRYFEAAVADEGYDARYKAYIGMGNAYMKVGKTAEAGVAFREAALDEGNPDPTKALLNLGVCFMALNRPADAVASYESAFQFDMSQAMKNKLNANLGQAYVACGEMAKAVTAFESAIADKTYYLSDSASVDYQRAVGAVAQGTSSQPTQVLAPVDMSGFDVVADGTAVYPEAESYPAEAVPQDPYYYDDGPMEGAQGYPEAYADGNDDRFFTASDEELEQWSRGIAKQERKRRNVGLKIVVAIIIVIILALGAAVFAYTQGYGFPTQESVAKELLANPSGSDALFSKDVEDVDSLTGPIVTDSSAEVLGVDKSMSNSTVYVKATTDQGGEVQYKISMVRDLVGWKISNVELYFPSQN
;
A
#
# COMPACT_ATOMS: atom_id res chain seq x y z
N MET A 1 -7.11 -38.01 0.02
CA MET A 1 -7.93 -36.78 0.00
C MET A 1 -8.71 -36.64 -1.31
N ASN A 2 -9.68 -35.74 -1.35
CA ASN A 2 -10.43 -35.39 -2.56
C ASN A 2 -9.58 -34.49 -3.48
N TYR A 3 -8.92 -35.09 -4.47
CA TYR A 3 -8.01 -34.39 -5.38
C TYR A 3 -8.73 -33.43 -6.35
N GLU A 4 -10.01 -33.71 -6.69
CA GLU A 4 -10.78 -32.78 -7.51
C GLU A 4 -11.03 -31.46 -6.77
N LEU A 5 -11.42 -31.56 -5.50
CA LEU A 5 -11.63 -30.39 -4.64
C LEU A 5 -10.32 -29.68 -4.32
N PHE A 6 -9.23 -30.44 -4.11
CA PHE A 6 -7.89 -29.89 -3.91
C PHE A 6 -7.42 -29.07 -5.12
N ASN A 7 -7.54 -29.62 -6.33
CA ASN A 7 -7.13 -28.94 -7.56
C ASN A 7 -8.00 -27.68 -7.81
N LYS A 8 -9.29 -27.75 -7.47
CA LYS A 8 -10.16 -26.56 -7.51
C LYS A 8 -9.66 -25.50 -6.54
N ALA A 9 -9.32 -25.87 -5.30
CA ALA A 9 -8.78 -24.95 -4.30
C ALA A 9 -7.48 -24.29 -4.78
N GLN A 10 -6.58 -25.10 -5.40
CA GLN A 10 -5.34 -24.58 -5.97
C GLN A 10 -5.62 -23.58 -7.09
N SER A 11 -6.56 -23.88 -8.00
CA SER A 11 -6.93 -22.95 -9.07
C SER A 11 -7.50 -21.64 -8.55
N LEU A 12 -8.27 -21.68 -7.46
CA LEU A 12 -8.79 -20.48 -6.79
C LEU A 12 -7.65 -19.66 -6.17
N TYR A 13 -6.69 -20.32 -5.53
CA TYR A 13 -5.51 -19.67 -4.97
C TYR A 13 -4.70 -18.96 -6.06
N ASP A 14 -4.44 -19.61 -7.18
CA ASP A 14 -3.70 -19.06 -8.33
C ASP A 14 -4.46 -17.88 -8.98
N ALA A 15 -5.80 -17.94 -8.95
CA ALA A 15 -6.67 -16.83 -9.35
C ALA A 15 -6.75 -15.69 -8.31
N LYS A 16 -6.01 -15.80 -7.19
CA LYS A 16 -6.01 -14.85 -6.06
C LYS A 16 -7.35 -14.76 -5.30
N ASP A 17 -8.26 -15.73 -5.51
CA ASP A 17 -9.44 -15.90 -4.66
C ASP A 17 -9.07 -16.71 -3.41
N PHE A 18 -8.35 -16.05 -2.50
CA PHE A 18 -7.83 -16.69 -1.29
C PHE A 18 -8.92 -17.12 -0.33
N GLN A 19 -10.08 -16.44 -0.32
CA GLN A 19 -11.23 -16.82 0.50
C GLN A 19 -11.88 -18.10 -0.05
N GLY A 20 -12.11 -18.16 -1.36
CA GLY A 20 -12.63 -19.36 -2.03
C GLY A 20 -11.68 -20.54 -1.90
N ALA A 21 -10.37 -20.31 -2.04
CA ALA A 21 -9.34 -21.34 -1.85
C ALA A 21 -9.34 -21.88 -0.41
N LEU A 22 -9.38 -21.00 0.59
CA LEU A 22 -9.45 -21.36 2.01
C LEU A 22 -10.65 -22.27 2.30
N MET A 23 -11.83 -21.88 1.81
CA MET A 23 -13.05 -22.68 1.97
C MET A 23 -12.91 -24.06 1.31
N ALA A 24 -12.38 -24.12 0.10
CA ALA A 24 -12.23 -25.38 -0.63
C ALA A 24 -11.17 -26.31 0.00
N PHE A 25 -10.03 -25.79 0.47
CA PHE A 25 -9.04 -26.58 1.23
C PHE A 25 -9.61 -27.08 2.56
N THR A 26 -10.40 -26.27 3.26
CA THR A 26 -11.07 -26.67 4.50
C THR A 26 -12.12 -27.76 4.25
N GLN A 27 -12.89 -27.64 3.17
CA GLN A 27 -13.82 -28.71 2.77
C GLN A 27 -13.10 -30.01 2.43
N CYS A 28 -11.93 -29.91 1.75
CA CYS A 28 -11.10 -31.08 1.44
C CYS A 28 -10.57 -31.77 2.72
N LEU A 29 -10.23 -30.98 3.74
CA LEU A 29 -9.79 -31.48 5.05
C LEU A 29 -10.91 -32.18 5.81
N GLN A 30 -12.17 -31.75 5.63
CA GLN A 30 -13.36 -32.25 6.33
C GLN A 30 -14.14 -33.29 5.52
N ASP A 31 -13.64 -33.72 4.36
CA ASP A 31 -14.33 -34.67 3.50
C ASP A 31 -14.31 -36.11 4.11
N GLU A 32 -15.43 -36.49 4.72
CA GLU A 32 -15.58 -37.81 5.35
C GLU A 32 -15.61 -38.98 4.32
N ALA A 33 -16.00 -38.67 3.08
CA ALA A 33 -16.04 -39.68 2.02
C ALA A 33 -14.65 -40.01 1.47
N MET A 34 -13.75 -39.01 1.46
CA MET A 34 -12.37 -39.14 1.00
C MET A 34 -11.41 -38.44 1.97
N PRO A 35 -11.25 -38.99 3.19
CA PRO A 35 -10.42 -38.35 4.21
C PRO A 35 -8.96 -38.27 3.76
N PRO A 36 -8.22 -37.22 4.14
CA PRO A 36 -6.82 -37.10 3.81
C PRO A 36 -5.98 -38.17 4.50
N ALA A 37 -5.03 -38.74 3.77
CA ALA A 37 -4.05 -39.67 4.30
C ALA A 37 -2.93 -38.94 5.09
N PRO A 38 -2.08 -39.68 5.87
CA PRO A 38 -0.87 -39.08 6.46
C PRO A 38 -0.01 -38.39 5.40
N GLY A 39 0.47 -37.16 5.70
CA GLY A 39 1.17 -36.28 4.78
C GLY A 39 0.24 -35.36 3.96
N GLU A 40 -0.94 -35.84 3.57
CA GLU A 40 -1.94 -35.03 2.89
C GLU A 40 -2.61 -34.03 3.85
N THR A 41 -2.78 -34.41 5.12
CA THR A 41 -3.28 -33.53 6.18
C THR A 41 -2.33 -32.34 6.37
N GLY A 42 -1.02 -32.62 6.49
CA GLY A 42 0.00 -31.57 6.59
C GLY A 42 0.01 -30.64 5.38
N ARG A 43 -0.13 -31.21 4.17
CA ARG A 43 -0.23 -30.44 2.93
C ARG A 43 -1.45 -29.52 2.91
N LEU A 44 -2.62 -29.97 3.35
CA LEU A 44 -3.83 -29.16 3.41
C LEU A 44 -3.68 -28.01 4.42
N TYR A 45 -3.18 -28.30 5.62
CA TYR A 45 -2.94 -27.25 6.61
C TYR A 45 -1.89 -26.25 6.15
N HIS A 46 -0.86 -26.66 5.42
CA HIS A 46 0.10 -25.73 4.81
C HIS A 46 -0.59 -24.79 3.83
N GLN A 47 -1.43 -25.30 2.91
CA GLN A 47 -2.16 -24.45 1.97
C GLN A 47 -3.21 -23.55 2.65
N ILE A 48 -3.87 -24.04 3.69
CA ILE A 48 -4.77 -23.23 4.52
C ILE A 48 -3.99 -22.06 5.15
N GLY A 49 -2.83 -22.33 5.73
CA GLY A 49 -1.95 -21.29 6.26
C GLY A 49 -1.54 -20.26 5.22
N ASN A 50 -1.18 -20.70 4.01
CA ASN A 50 -0.86 -19.81 2.89
C ASN A 50 -2.05 -18.90 2.52
N CYS A 51 -3.28 -19.41 2.49
CA CYS A 51 -4.48 -18.61 2.25
C CYS A 51 -4.68 -17.55 3.35
N LEU A 52 -4.55 -17.96 4.62
CA LEU A 52 -4.73 -17.08 5.77
C LEU A 52 -3.72 -15.93 5.80
N ILE A 53 -2.47 -16.21 5.45
CA ILE A 53 -1.45 -15.16 5.28
C ILE A 53 -1.87 -14.14 4.20
N LYS A 54 -2.34 -14.61 3.04
CA LYS A 54 -2.83 -13.71 1.97
C LYS A 54 -4.07 -12.90 2.41
N LEU A 55 -4.87 -13.44 3.31
CA LEU A 55 -6.01 -12.76 3.94
C LEU A 55 -5.62 -11.88 5.13
N ARG A 56 -4.32 -11.80 5.47
CA ARG A 56 -3.74 -11.04 6.59
C ARG A 56 -4.17 -11.54 7.98
N ASP A 57 -4.51 -12.80 8.09
CA ASP A 57 -4.79 -13.45 9.36
C ASP A 57 -3.60 -14.32 9.81
N ALA A 58 -2.57 -13.64 10.30
CA ALA A 58 -1.34 -14.29 10.73
C ALA A 58 -1.53 -15.21 11.94
N ASN A 59 -2.48 -14.91 12.84
CA ASN A 59 -2.71 -15.73 14.03
C ASN A 59 -3.31 -17.09 13.65
N GLU A 60 -4.32 -17.11 12.78
CA GLU A 60 -4.90 -18.37 12.30
C GLU A 60 -3.93 -19.12 11.39
N ALA A 61 -3.13 -18.39 10.58
CA ALA A 61 -2.08 -19.00 9.76
C ALA A 61 -1.05 -19.75 10.61
N ILE A 62 -0.60 -19.19 11.74
CA ILE A 62 0.32 -19.86 12.68
C ILE A 62 -0.29 -21.16 13.19
N GLN A 63 -1.59 -21.17 13.53
CA GLN A 63 -2.25 -22.38 13.96
C GLN A 63 -2.27 -23.43 12.85
N ALA A 64 -2.64 -23.05 11.62
CA ALA A 64 -2.64 -23.95 10.49
C ALA A 64 -1.24 -24.52 10.18
N TYR A 65 -0.22 -23.67 10.12
CA TYR A 65 1.16 -24.12 9.91
C TYR A 65 1.65 -25.05 11.02
N THR A 66 1.28 -24.77 12.29
CA THR A 66 1.62 -25.65 13.41
C THR A 66 0.99 -27.05 13.23
N GLN A 67 -0.24 -27.12 12.74
CA GLN A 67 -0.87 -28.41 12.39
C GLN A 67 -0.16 -29.11 11.22
N ALA A 68 0.34 -28.34 10.24
CA ALA A 68 1.09 -28.89 9.12
C ALA A 68 2.40 -29.54 9.56
N VAL A 69 3.17 -28.87 10.45
CA VAL A 69 4.42 -29.42 11.01
C VAL A 69 4.17 -30.64 11.91
N ALA A 70 3.01 -30.70 12.56
CA ALA A 70 2.63 -31.81 13.43
C ALA A 70 2.35 -33.13 12.67
N ASP A 71 2.11 -33.07 11.35
CA ASP A 71 1.96 -34.29 10.52
C ASP A 71 3.34 -34.90 10.25
N PRO A 72 3.65 -36.09 10.82
CA PRO A 72 4.99 -36.68 10.71
C PRO A 72 5.30 -37.20 9.29
N ALA A 73 4.29 -37.41 8.47
CA ALA A 73 4.43 -37.88 7.10
C ALA A 73 4.53 -36.75 6.07
N TYR A 74 4.38 -35.47 6.52
CA TYR A 74 4.55 -34.32 5.66
C TYR A 74 6.04 -33.93 5.57
N ASP A 75 6.59 -33.91 4.37
CA ASP A 75 8.01 -33.76 4.09
C ASP A 75 8.49 -32.33 3.87
N MET A 76 7.56 -31.35 3.79
CA MET A 76 7.87 -29.94 3.54
C MET A 76 8.03 -29.10 4.83
N LYS A 77 8.61 -29.68 5.87
CA LYS A 77 8.69 -29.03 7.20
C LYS A 77 9.47 -27.73 7.17
N GLY A 78 10.63 -27.71 6.52
CA GLY A 78 11.44 -26.50 6.42
C GLY A 78 10.72 -25.34 5.73
N ALA A 79 9.90 -25.63 4.70
CA ALA A 79 9.08 -24.60 4.05
C ALA A 79 7.99 -24.07 5.00
N VAL A 80 7.35 -24.95 5.79
CA VAL A 80 6.35 -24.52 6.80
C VAL A 80 6.99 -23.73 7.91
N ASP A 81 8.16 -24.15 8.40
CA ASP A 81 8.90 -23.41 9.44
C ASP A 81 9.32 -22.02 8.94
N CYS A 82 9.76 -21.89 7.67
CA CYS A 82 10.02 -20.58 7.07
C CYS A 82 8.75 -19.71 7.05
N ASN A 83 7.59 -20.26 6.68
CA ASN A 83 6.31 -19.56 6.68
C ASN A 83 5.86 -19.19 8.12
N LEU A 84 6.09 -20.06 9.10
CA LEU A 84 5.89 -19.73 10.52
C LEU A 84 6.76 -18.56 10.96
N GLY A 85 8.04 -18.57 10.59
CA GLY A 85 8.95 -17.44 10.85
C GLY A 85 8.42 -16.14 10.27
N MET A 86 7.96 -16.16 9.02
CA MET A 86 7.35 -14.98 8.38
C MET A 86 6.06 -14.53 9.08
N ALA A 87 5.20 -15.46 9.48
CA ALA A 87 3.96 -15.15 10.18
C ALA A 87 4.22 -14.48 11.54
N TYR A 88 5.17 -15.01 12.33
CA TYR A 88 5.59 -14.40 13.59
C TYR A 88 6.24 -13.03 13.38
N ALA A 89 7.08 -12.87 12.36
CA ALA A 89 7.68 -11.58 12.04
C ALA A 89 6.61 -10.52 11.68
N SER A 90 5.53 -10.90 11.01
CA SER A 90 4.41 -10.00 10.70
C SER A 90 3.65 -9.54 11.94
N LEU A 91 3.66 -10.32 13.01
CA LEU A 91 3.12 -9.99 14.31
C LEU A 91 4.14 -9.25 15.21
N HIS A 92 5.33 -8.94 14.68
CA HIS A 92 6.46 -8.34 15.39
C HIS A 92 7.01 -9.21 16.55
N ASP A 93 6.74 -10.50 16.51
CA ASP A 93 7.34 -11.51 17.41
C ASP A 93 8.63 -12.04 16.78
N TYR A 94 9.67 -11.21 16.83
CA TYR A 94 10.93 -11.49 16.14
C TYR A 94 11.72 -12.64 16.78
N ASP A 95 11.55 -12.90 18.07
CA ASP A 95 12.22 -14.00 18.74
C ASP A 95 11.70 -15.36 18.26
N ASN A 96 10.38 -15.52 18.18
CA ASN A 96 9.78 -16.70 17.59
C ASN A 96 10.06 -16.78 16.07
N ALA A 97 10.05 -15.65 15.35
CA ALA A 97 10.40 -15.62 13.94
C ALA A 97 11.79 -16.19 13.68
N VAL A 98 12.81 -15.72 14.41
CA VAL A 98 14.19 -16.23 14.29
C VAL A 98 14.25 -17.73 14.59
N ARG A 99 13.61 -18.20 15.67
CA ARG A 99 13.61 -19.61 16.04
C ARG A 99 13.05 -20.51 14.93
N TYR A 100 11.98 -20.08 14.26
CA TYR A 100 11.40 -20.86 13.15
C TYR A 100 12.21 -20.73 11.88
N PHE A 101 12.84 -19.60 11.58
CA PHE A 101 13.80 -19.50 10.48
C PHE A 101 15.02 -20.38 10.71
N GLU A 102 15.54 -20.49 11.93
CA GLU A 102 16.62 -21.42 12.28
C GLU A 102 16.19 -22.88 12.06
N ALA A 103 14.97 -23.25 12.44
CA ALA A 103 14.43 -24.57 12.19
C ALA A 103 14.32 -24.86 10.68
N ALA A 104 13.88 -23.88 9.88
CA ALA A 104 13.80 -24.01 8.43
C ALA A 104 15.19 -24.22 7.79
N VAL A 105 16.21 -23.49 8.22
CA VAL A 105 17.59 -23.64 7.74
C VAL A 105 18.20 -24.98 8.13
N ALA A 106 17.83 -25.53 9.29
CA ALA A 106 18.31 -26.82 9.76
C ALA A 106 17.69 -28.02 9.02
N ASP A 107 16.62 -27.82 8.26
CA ASP A 107 16.01 -28.86 7.45
C ASP A 107 16.82 -29.05 6.15
N GLU A 108 17.52 -30.18 6.02
CA GLU A 108 18.32 -30.53 4.84
C GLU A 108 17.47 -30.66 3.57
N GLY A 109 16.18 -31.00 3.71
CA GLY A 109 15.23 -31.09 2.61
C GLY A 109 14.67 -29.76 2.11
N TYR A 110 15.01 -28.65 2.76
CA TYR A 110 14.52 -27.34 2.36
C TYR A 110 15.48 -26.61 1.40
N ASP A 111 15.19 -26.65 0.10
CA ASP A 111 16.05 -26.08 -0.94
C ASP A 111 16.09 -24.56 -0.97
N ALA A 112 15.08 -23.88 -0.41
CA ALA A 112 14.99 -22.41 -0.44
C ALA A 112 15.46 -21.77 0.89
N ARG A 113 16.52 -22.29 1.50
CA ARG A 113 17.07 -21.81 2.78
C ARG A 113 17.41 -20.31 2.77
N TYR A 114 17.80 -19.78 1.61
CA TYR A 114 18.04 -18.33 1.45
C TYR A 114 16.85 -17.48 1.89
N LYS A 115 15.60 -17.94 1.73
CA LYS A 115 14.41 -17.21 2.19
C LYS A 115 14.38 -17.09 3.72
N ALA A 116 14.68 -18.19 4.41
CA ALA A 116 14.75 -18.18 5.86
C ALA A 116 15.90 -17.31 6.34
N TYR A 117 17.07 -17.34 5.70
CA TYR A 117 18.17 -16.45 6.01
C TYR A 117 17.84 -14.97 5.81
N ILE A 118 17.14 -14.60 4.72
CA ILE A 118 16.67 -13.22 4.51
C ILE A 118 15.68 -12.82 5.61
N GLY A 119 14.72 -13.70 5.93
CA GLY A 119 13.74 -13.47 6.99
C GLY A 119 14.42 -13.28 8.37
N MET A 120 15.39 -14.11 8.68
CA MET A 120 16.20 -14.04 9.89
C MET A 120 16.99 -12.72 9.96
N GLY A 121 17.65 -12.34 8.88
CA GLY A 121 18.37 -11.07 8.77
C GLY A 121 17.47 -9.87 9.02
N ASN A 122 16.28 -9.88 8.40
CA ASN A 122 15.28 -8.82 8.62
C ASN A 122 14.80 -8.78 10.08
N ALA A 123 14.55 -9.95 10.69
CA ALA A 123 14.15 -10.03 12.09
C ALA A 123 15.24 -9.48 13.03
N TYR A 124 16.50 -9.85 12.82
CA TYR A 124 17.64 -9.33 13.57
C TYR A 124 17.80 -7.82 13.41
N MET A 125 17.63 -7.27 12.19
CA MET A 125 17.64 -5.82 11.99
C MET A 125 16.55 -5.11 12.81
N LYS A 126 15.36 -5.71 12.92
CA LYS A 126 14.24 -5.14 13.70
C LYS A 126 14.49 -5.10 15.20
N VAL A 127 15.30 -6.01 15.71
CA VAL A 127 15.69 -6.05 17.13
C VAL A 127 17.07 -5.42 17.40
N GLY A 128 17.69 -4.78 16.38
CA GLY A 128 18.97 -4.07 16.54
C GLY A 128 20.21 -4.98 16.56
N LYS A 129 20.07 -6.27 16.26
CA LYS A 129 21.17 -7.23 16.16
C LYS A 129 21.81 -7.19 14.76
N THR A 130 22.47 -6.05 14.46
CA THR A 130 22.98 -5.77 13.11
C THR A 130 24.09 -6.72 12.66
N ALA A 131 24.94 -7.18 13.57
CA ALA A 131 26.01 -8.12 13.21
C ALA A 131 25.44 -9.49 12.83
N GLU A 132 24.47 -10.00 13.59
CA GLU A 132 23.76 -11.26 13.33
C GLU A 132 22.94 -11.15 12.03
N ALA A 133 22.32 -9.99 11.78
CA ALA A 133 21.66 -9.72 10.51
C ALA A 133 22.61 -9.79 9.33
N GLY A 134 23.80 -9.20 9.45
CA GLY A 134 24.84 -9.26 8.43
C GLY A 134 25.26 -10.69 8.12
N VAL A 135 25.44 -11.55 9.14
CA VAL A 135 25.72 -12.98 8.95
C VAL A 135 24.59 -13.66 8.18
N ALA A 136 23.33 -13.46 8.59
CA ALA A 136 22.20 -14.08 7.92
C ALA A 136 22.07 -13.63 6.44
N PHE A 137 22.21 -12.34 6.15
CA PHE A 137 22.19 -11.86 4.76
C PHE A 137 23.36 -12.38 3.92
N ARG A 138 24.53 -12.56 4.54
CA ARG A 138 25.67 -13.18 3.87
C ARG A 138 25.37 -14.62 3.49
N GLU A 139 24.84 -15.44 4.42
CA GLU A 139 24.45 -16.81 4.14
C GLU A 139 23.38 -16.87 3.05
N ALA A 140 22.39 -15.95 3.07
CA ALA A 140 21.41 -15.85 2.00
C ALA A 140 22.03 -15.52 0.63
N ALA A 141 23.05 -14.66 0.58
CA ALA A 141 23.72 -14.29 -0.66
C ALA A 141 24.60 -15.41 -1.23
N LEU A 142 25.15 -16.26 -0.36
CA LEU A 142 26.00 -17.39 -0.71
C LEU A 142 25.25 -18.71 -0.95
N ASP A 143 23.96 -18.75 -0.63
CA ASP A 143 23.15 -19.95 -0.81
C ASP A 143 23.01 -20.25 -2.31
N GLU A 144 23.46 -21.44 -2.74
CA GLU A 144 23.40 -21.90 -4.13
C GLU A 144 21.95 -21.99 -4.66
N GLY A 145 20.99 -22.19 -3.77
CA GLY A 145 19.56 -22.18 -4.08
C GLY A 145 18.97 -20.78 -4.31
N ASN A 146 19.75 -19.72 -4.07
CA ASN A 146 19.28 -18.35 -4.23
C ASN A 146 19.41 -17.89 -5.69
N PRO A 147 18.30 -17.76 -6.44
CA PRO A 147 18.35 -17.37 -7.85
C PRO A 147 18.68 -15.87 -8.03
N ASP A 148 18.46 -15.03 -7.00
CA ASP A 148 18.72 -13.60 -7.01
C ASP A 148 19.27 -13.13 -5.66
N PRO A 149 20.59 -13.09 -5.49
CA PRO A 149 21.21 -12.64 -4.25
C PRO A 149 21.24 -11.11 -4.08
N THR A 150 20.69 -10.35 -5.02
CA THR A 150 20.75 -8.87 -5.05
C THR A 150 20.19 -8.26 -3.76
N LYS A 151 19.02 -8.76 -3.29
CA LYS A 151 18.39 -8.25 -2.06
C LYS A 151 19.24 -8.57 -0.82
N ALA A 152 19.80 -9.77 -0.76
CA ALA A 152 20.67 -10.17 0.33
C ALA A 152 21.95 -9.32 0.38
N LEU A 153 22.60 -9.09 -0.78
CA LEU A 153 23.79 -8.25 -0.89
C LEU A 153 23.49 -6.78 -0.55
N LEU A 154 22.33 -6.24 -0.97
CA LEU A 154 21.93 -4.89 -0.62
C LEU A 154 21.76 -4.75 0.90
N ASN A 155 21.04 -5.69 1.54
CA ASN A 155 20.83 -5.66 2.98
C ASN A 155 22.13 -5.90 3.77
N LEU A 156 23.01 -6.74 3.27
CA LEU A 156 24.37 -6.93 3.82
C LEU A 156 25.15 -5.61 3.80
N GLY A 157 25.11 -4.87 2.69
CA GLY A 157 25.73 -3.56 2.59
C GLY A 157 25.14 -2.56 3.59
N VAL A 158 23.82 -2.59 3.81
CA VAL A 158 23.15 -1.78 4.86
C VAL A 158 23.68 -2.14 6.25
N CYS A 159 23.85 -3.44 6.55
CA CYS A 159 24.45 -3.87 7.81
C CYS A 159 25.89 -3.36 7.95
N PHE A 160 26.70 -3.40 6.90
CA PHE A 160 28.05 -2.87 6.94
C PHE A 160 28.08 -1.36 7.17
N MET A 161 27.18 -0.60 6.57
CA MET A 161 27.04 0.83 6.85
C MET A 161 26.71 1.08 8.32
N ALA A 162 25.75 0.36 8.88
CA ALA A 162 25.36 0.47 10.28
C ALA A 162 26.48 0.05 11.25
N LEU A 163 27.37 -0.85 10.83
CA LEU A 163 28.54 -1.28 11.58
C LEU A 163 29.76 -0.37 11.35
N ASN A 164 29.62 0.81 10.73
CA ASN A 164 30.69 1.74 10.38
C ASN A 164 31.80 1.08 9.53
N ARG A 165 31.41 0.22 8.58
CA ARG A 165 32.29 -0.48 7.63
C ARG A 165 31.92 -0.11 6.18
N PRO A 166 32.06 1.16 5.79
CA PRO A 166 31.58 1.64 4.48
C PRO A 166 32.33 1.00 3.29
N ALA A 167 33.58 0.62 3.44
CA ALA A 167 34.33 -0.06 2.37
C ALA A 167 33.74 -1.45 2.06
N ASP A 168 33.34 -2.20 3.08
CA ASP A 168 32.67 -3.49 2.91
C ASP A 168 31.26 -3.32 2.33
N ALA A 169 30.56 -2.23 2.70
CA ALA A 169 29.28 -1.88 2.09
C ALA A 169 29.42 -1.61 0.58
N VAL A 170 30.43 -0.82 0.17
CA VAL A 170 30.76 -0.60 -1.25
C VAL A 170 30.96 -1.92 -1.98
N ALA A 171 31.81 -2.81 -1.43
CA ALA A 171 32.08 -4.11 -2.05
C ALA A 171 30.80 -4.96 -2.19
N SER A 172 29.94 -4.95 -1.18
CA SER A 172 28.67 -5.67 -1.22
C SER A 172 27.71 -5.12 -2.28
N TYR A 173 27.57 -3.79 -2.37
CA TYR A 173 26.75 -3.14 -3.37
C TYR A 173 27.28 -3.33 -4.79
N GLU A 174 28.60 -3.21 -5.00
CA GLU A 174 29.23 -3.47 -6.30
C GLU A 174 29.05 -4.93 -6.75
N SER A 175 29.11 -5.88 -5.82
CA SER A 175 28.82 -7.30 -6.10
C SER A 175 27.38 -7.51 -6.57
N ALA A 176 26.42 -6.77 -6.01
CA ALA A 176 25.02 -6.87 -6.41
C ALA A 176 24.79 -6.46 -7.88
N PHE A 177 25.61 -5.53 -8.44
CA PHE A 177 25.48 -5.12 -9.84
C PHE A 177 25.89 -6.20 -10.85
N GLN A 178 26.47 -7.31 -10.41
CA GLN A 178 26.80 -8.45 -11.28
C GLN A 178 25.56 -9.27 -11.66
N PHE A 179 24.44 -9.04 -10.99
CA PHE A 179 23.18 -9.76 -11.21
C PHE A 179 22.17 -8.89 -11.97
N ASP A 180 21.30 -9.56 -12.72
CA ASP A 180 20.19 -8.88 -13.38
C ASP A 180 19.16 -8.42 -12.34
N MET A 181 18.75 -7.16 -12.43
CA MET A 181 17.81 -6.57 -11.48
C MET A 181 16.92 -5.52 -12.15
N SER A 182 15.79 -5.23 -11.52
CA SER A 182 14.88 -4.17 -11.95
C SER A 182 15.53 -2.79 -11.90
N GLN A 183 15.03 -1.83 -12.70
CA GLN A 183 15.54 -0.45 -12.66
C GLN A 183 15.34 0.19 -11.29
N ALA A 184 14.22 -0.09 -10.62
CA ALA A 184 13.96 0.39 -9.27
C ALA A 184 15.02 -0.10 -8.28
N MET A 185 15.43 -1.37 -8.38
CA MET A 185 16.49 -1.93 -7.55
C MET A 185 17.85 -1.29 -7.87
N LYS A 186 18.17 -1.06 -9.16
CA LYS A 186 19.39 -0.35 -9.57
C LYS A 186 19.46 1.05 -8.99
N ASN A 187 18.36 1.77 -9.03
CA ASN A 187 18.28 3.13 -8.49
C ASN A 187 18.54 3.13 -6.97
N LYS A 188 17.89 2.23 -6.23
CA LYS A 188 18.10 2.09 -4.79
C LYS A 188 19.52 1.70 -4.45
N LEU A 189 20.08 0.75 -5.19
CA LEU A 189 21.45 0.29 -5.00
C LEU A 189 22.44 1.42 -5.26
N ASN A 190 22.27 2.20 -6.34
CA ASN A 190 23.10 3.36 -6.64
C ASN A 190 22.99 4.46 -5.55
N ALA A 191 21.82 4.70 -4.99
CA ALA A 191 21.66 5.66 -3.88
C ALA A 191 22.44 5.22 -2.63
N ASN A 192 22.32 3.94 -2.24
CA ASN A 192 23.05 3.38 -1.10
C ASN A 192 24.58 3.37 -1.36
N LEU A 193 24.98 3.04 -2.58
CA LEU A 193 26.39 3.08 -3.00
C LEU A 193 26.95 4.49 -2.93
N GLY A 194 26.15 5.50 -3.33
CA GLY A 194 26.52 6.91 -3.20
C GLY A 194 26.79 7.31 -1.74
N GLN A 195 25.94 6.91 -0.80
CA GLN A 195 26.14 7.15 0.62
C GLN A 195 27.40 6.43 1.16
N ALA A 196 27.63 5.18 0.73
CA ALA A 196 28.80 4.43 1.12
C ALA A 196 30.10 5.09 0.59
N TYR A 197 30.10 5.60 -0.65
CA TYR A 197 31.24 6.36 -1.19
C TYR A 197 31.49 7.68 -0.44
N VAL A 198 30.44 8.39 -0.02
CA VAL A 198 30.60 9.58 0.83
C VAL A 198 31.28 9.21 2.15
N ALA A 199 30.85 8.13 2.78
CA ALA A 199 31.45 7.64 4.02
C ALA A 199 32.91 7.19 3.83
N CYS A 200 33.29 6.68 2.65
CA CYS A 200 34.68 6.38 2.27
C CYS A 200 35.48 7.62 1.88
N GLY A 201 34.88 8.81 1.74
CA GLY A 201 35.55 10.02 1.24
C GLY A 201 35.72 10.07 -0.28
N GLU A 202 35.10 9.13 -1.02
CA GLU A 202 35.22 9.02 -2.49
C GLU A 202 34.16 9.89 -3.21
N MET A 203 34.23 11.21 -3.00
CA MET A 203 33.18 12.16 -3.37
C MET A 203 32.81 12.14 -4.86
N ALA A 204 33.83 11.97 -5.76
CA ALA A 204 33.54 11.91 -7.20
C ALA A 204 32.74 10.68 -7.61
N LYS A 205 33.02 9.52 -7.01
CA LYS A 205 32.23 8.30 -7.22
C LYS A 205 30.84 8.41 -6.62
N ALA A 206 30.72 9.06 -5.45
CA ALA A 206 29.43 9.32 -4.82
C ALA A 206 28.52 10.14 -5.72
N VAL A 207 29.01 11.24 -6.32
CA VAL A 207 28.25 12.05 -7.28
C VAL A 207 27.74 11.18 -8.44
N THR A 208 28.61 10.39 -9.05
CA THR A 208 28.25 9.51 -10.18
C THR A 208 27.18 8.49 -9.78
N ALA A 209 27.27 7.90 -8.59
CA ALA A 209 26.32 6.93 -8.09
C ALA A 209 24.95 7.58 -7.85
N PHE A 210 24.88 8.74 -7.17
CA PHE A 210 23.63 9.46 -6.95
C PHE A 210 22.99 9.93 -8.25
N GLU A 211 23.77 10.44 -9.21
CA GLU A 211 23.25 10.82 -10.53
C GLU A 211 22.66 9.61 -11.28
N SER A 212 23.31 8.44 -11.17
CA SER A 212 22.81 7.19 -11.75
C SER A 212 21.49 6.75 -11.09
N ALA A 213 21.33 6.97 -9.78
CA ALA A 213 20.11 6.63 -9.06
C ALA A 213 18.89 7.43 -9.51
N ILE A 214 19.09 8.72 -9.88
CA ILE A 214 17.99 9.64 -10.24
C ILE A 214 17.86 9.87 -11.76
N ALA A 215 18.69 9.22 -12.57
CA ALA A 215 18.79 9.48 -14.02
C ALA A 215 17.49 9.29 -14.79
N ASP A 216 16.70 8.29 -14.41
CA ASP A 216 15.42 7.96 -15.05
C ASP A 216 14.23 8.76 -14.50
N LYS A 217 14.44 9.61 -13.48
CA LYS A 217 13.43 10.45 -12.82
C LYS A 217 12.28 9.68 -12.15
N THR A 218 12.42 8.38 -11.95
CA THR A 218 11.43 7.53 -11.26
C THR A 218 11.76 7.35 -9.78
N TYR A 219 13.01 7.64 -9.40
CA TYR A 219 13.53 7.50 -8.05
C TYR A 219 13.86 8.85 -7.44
N TYR A 220 13.53 9.04 -6.17
CA TYR A 220 13.86 10.22 -5.38
C TYR A 220 14.79 9.82 -4.24
N LEU A 221 15.88 10.56 -4.08
CA LEU A 221 16.77 10.36 -2.96
C LEU A 221 16.06 10.66 -1.64
N SER A 222 16.36 9.88 -0.60
CA SER A 222 15.94 10.21 0.77
C SER A 222 16.59 11.53 1.23
N ASP A 223 16.09 12.12 2.32
CA ASP A 223 16.63 13.37 2.86
C ASP A 223 18.13 13.23 3.19
N SER A 224 18.54 12.11 3.83
CA SER A 224 19.94 11.82 4.14
C SER A 224 20.79 11.66 2.88
N ALA A 225 20.32 10.90 1.89
CA ALA A 225 21.02 10.71 0.63
C ALA A 225 21.14 12.03 -0.16
N SER A 226 20.13 12.91 -0.09
CA SER A 226 20.15 14.24 -0.71
C SER A 226 21.21 15.15 -0.08
N VAL A 227 21.34 15.12 1.25
CA VAL A 227 22.38 15.86 1.98
C VAL A 227 23.77 15.35 1.60
N ASP A 228 23.95 14.02 1.54
CA ASP A 228 25.20 13.40 1.15
C ASP A 228 25.56 13.72 -0.30
N TYR A 229 24.58 13.74 -1.21
CA TYR A 229 24.80 14.13 -2.59
C TYR A 229 25.26 15.59 -2.70
N GLN A 230 24.60 16.52 -1.99
CA GLN A 230 25.01 17.93 -1.96
C GLN A 230 26.42 18.11 -1.39
N ARG A 231 26.75 17.36 -0.32
CA ARG A 231 28.09 17.32 0.28
C ARG A 231 29.14 16.87 -0.75
N ALA A 232 28.85 15.79 -1.47
CA ALA A 232 29.74 15.24 -2.49
C ALA A 232 29.96 16.22 -3.65
N VAL A 233 28.89 16.83 -4.17
CA VAL A 233 28.96 17.86 -5.23
C VAL A 233 29.77 19.06 -4.79
N GLY A 234 29.53 19.56 -3.55
CA GLY A 234 30.29 20.67 -2.98
C GLY A 234 31.78 20.39 -2.85
N ALA A 235 32.14 19.19 -2.39
CA ALA A 235 33.53 18.75 -2.26
C ALA A 235 34.27 18.63 -3.62
N VAL A 236 33.58 18.07 -4.62
CA VAL A 236 34.12 17.97 -5.99
C VAL A 236 34.30 19.35 -6.60
N ALA A 237 33.33 20.27 -6.43
CA ALA A 237 33.43 21.64 -6.95
C ALA A 237 34.55 22.46 -6.32
N GLN A 238 34.89 22.19 -5.06
CA GLN A 238 36.01 22.85 -4.36
C GLN A 238 37.38 22.25 -4.66
N GLY A 239 37.46 21.19 -5.47
CA GLY A 239 38.68 20.49 -5.76
C GLY A 239 39.27 19.75 -4.54
N THR A 240 38.51 19.60 -3.49
CA THR A 240 38.85 18.86 -2.26
C THR A 240 38.63 17.35 -2.39
N SER A 241 38.40 16.85 -3.62
CA SER A 241 38.34 15.41 -3.84
C SER A 241 39.69 14.86 -3.39
N SER A 242 39.68 14.17 -2.26
CA SER A 242 40.89 13.54 -1.69
C SER A 242 41.65 12.80 -2.76
N GLN A 243 42.97 12.88 -2.65
CA GLN A 243 43.90 12.08 -3.45
C GLN A 243 43.39 10.63 -3.52
N PRO A 244 43.57 9.93 -4.63
CA PRO A 244 43.18 8.54 -4.73
C PRO A 244 43.80 7.79 -3.56
N THR A 245 42.97 7.53 -2.57
CA THR A 245 43.32 6.63 -1.49
C THR A 245 43.64 5.32 -2.19
N GLN A 246 44.79 4.78 -1.93
CA GLN A 246 45.34 3.54 -2.47
C GLN A 246 44.26 2.63 -2.99
N VAL A 247 44.41 2.15 -4.23
CA VAL A 247 43.64 1.03 -4.74
C VAL A 247 43.43 0.07 -3.58
N LEU A 248 42.26 0.06 -2.99
CA LEU A 248 41.91 -0.94 -1.98
C LEU A 248 42.15 -2.26 -2.66
N ALA A 249 43.12 -3.02 -2.15
CA ALA A 249 43.30 -4.39 -2.55
C ALA A 249 41.90 -5.03 -2.55
N PRO A 250 41.61 -5.90 -3.52
CA PRO A 250 40.32 -6.60 -3.52
C PRO A 250 40.06 -7.06 -2.09
N VAL A 251 38.90 -6.68 -1.55
CA VAL A 251 38.50 -7.06 -0.18
C VAL A 251 38.85 -8.54 -0.08
N ASP A 252 39.70 -8.87 0.88
CA ASP A 252 40.08 -10.25 1.11
C ASP A 252 38.80 -11.03 1.44
N MET A 253 38.25 -11.66 0.43
CA MET A 253 37.12 -12.57 0.52
C MET A 253 37.58 -13.92 1.10
N SER A 254 38.75 -13.99 1.75
CA SER A 254 39.27 -15.21 2.37
C SER A 254 38.40 -15.74 3.51
N GLY A 255 37.37 -14.99 3.88
CA GLY A 255 36.22 -15.55 4.62
C GLY A 255 35.12 -16.13 3.75
N PHE A 256 35.28 -16.03 2.41
CA PHE A 256 34.42 -16.65 1.42
C PHE A 256 35.24 -17.76 0.72
N ASP A 257 35.23 -18.96 1.30
CA ASP A 257 35.78 -20.12 0.66
C ASP A 257 34.94 -20.46 -0.57
N VAL A 258 35.36 -19.97 -1.74
CA VAL A 258 34.88 -20.45 -3.03
C VAL A 258 35.59 -21.77 -3.29
N VAL A 259 34.97 -22.88 -2.93
CA VAL A 259 35.41 -24.19 -3.44
C VAL A 259 34.78 -24.36 -4.83
N ALA A 260 35.60 -24.07 -5.84
CA ALA A 260 35.34 -24.54 -7.19
C ALA A 260 35.79 -25.99 -7.29
N ASP A 261 34.88 -26.94 -7.38
CA ASP A 261 35.09 -28.09 -8.26
C ASP A 261 33.76 -28.90 -8.42
N GLY A 262 33.34 -29.08 -9.58
CA GLY A 262 33.20 -30.20 -10.49
C GLY A 262 32.12 -31.25 -10.19
N THR A 263 31.03 -31.17 -11.02
CA THR A 263 30.23 -32.32 -11.51
C THR A 263 29.48 -33.18 -10.49
N ALA A 264 28.23 -32.84 -10.25
CA ALA A 264 27.23 -33.82 -9.90
C ALA A 264 26.03 -33.72 -10.86
N VAL A 265 25.80 -34.81 -11.59
CA VAL A 265 24.62 -35.06 -12.42
C VAL A 265 23.43 -35.22 -11.50
N TYR A 266 22.46 -34.33 -11.58
CA TYR A 266 21.19 -34.48 -10.88
C TYR A 266 20.18 -35.16 -11.77
N PRO A 267 19.36 -36.10 -11.24
CA PRO A 267 18.22 -36.65 -11.97
C PRO A 267 17.17 -35.54 -12.17
N GLU A 268 16.61 -35.53 -13.37
CA GLU A 268 15.55 -34.62 -13.78
C GLU A 268 14.42 -34.59 -12.74
N ALA A 269 14.31 -33.47 -12.00
CA ALA A 269 13.09 -33.15 -11.33
C ALA A 269 12.13 -32.54 -12.37
N GLU A 270 10.93 -33.12 -12.41
CA GLU A 270 9.85 -32.68 -13.30
C GLU A 270 9.72 -31.18 -13.28
N SER A 271 9.88 -30.60 -14.46
CA SER A 271 9.79 -29.16 -14.71
C SER A 271 8.41 -28.66 -14.35
N TYR A 272 8.31 -27.93 -13.24
CA TYR A 272 7.22 -26.99 -13.05
C TYR A 272 7.48 -25.79 -13.98
N PRO A 273 6.46 -25.34 -14.76
CA PRO A 273 6.65 -24.19 -15.65
C PRO A 273 7.09 -22.98 -14.85
N ALA A 274 8.14 -22.33 -15.32
CA ALA A 274 8.64 -21.06 -14.81
C ALA A 274 7.67 -19.94 -15.21
N GLU A 275 6.51 -19.88 -14.57
CA GLU A 275 5.60 -18.73 -14.66
C GLU A 275 5.07 -18.44 -13.27
N ALA A 276 5.34 -17.20 -12.85
CA ALA A 276 4.85 -16.53 -11.65
C ALA A 276 5.30 -17.17 -10.33
N VAL A 277 6.49 -16.80 -9.89
CA VAL A 277 6.80 -16.82 -8.46
C VAL A 277 5.70 -15.97 -7.79
N PRO A 278 4.84 -16.56 -6.92
CA PRO A 278 3.86 -15.77 -6.18
C PRO A 278 4.62 -14.74 -5.39
N GLN A 279 4.30 -13.45 -5.57
CA GLN A 279 4.85 -12.39 -4.73
C GLN A 279 4.44 -12.69 -3.29
N ASP A 280 5.41 -13.15 -2.52
CA ASP A 280 5.25 -13.40 -1.10
C ASP A 280 4.91 -12.08 -0.40
N PRO A 281 3.80 -11.93 0.33
CA PRO A 281 3.42 -10.68 0.96
C PRO A 281 4.42 -10.21 2.03
N TYR A 282 5.34 -11.08 2.44
CA TYR A 282 6.44 -10.77 3.36
C TYR A 282 7.77 -10.55 2.64
N TYR A 283 7.86 -10.89 1.37
CA TYR A 283 8.83 -10.29 0.49
C TYR A 283 8.37 -8.86 0.32
N TYR A 284 9.08 -7.92 0.94
CA TYR A 284 8.87 -6.50 0.74
C TYR A 284 8.76 -6.26 -0.76
N ASP A 285 7.51 -6.02 -1.22
CA ASP A 285 7.23 -5.62 -2.57
C ASP A 285 8.07 -4.37 -2.86
N ASP A 286 8.78 -4.37 -3.99
CA ASP A 286 9.58 -3.23 -4.45
C ASP A 286 8.70 -2.06 -4.91
N GLY A 287 7.48 -1.94 -4.40
CA GLY A 287 6.74 -0.70 -4.41
C GLY A 287 7.58 0.37 -3.67
N PRO A 288 7.47 1.66 -4.01
CA PRO A 288 8.21 2.68 -3.31
C PRO A 288 8.03 2.44 -1.82
N MET A 289 9.11 2.10 -1.12
CA MET A 289 9.11 1.99 0.32
C MET A 289 8.82 3.39 0.89
N GLU A 290 7.54 3.77 0.92
CA GLU A 290 7.04 4.79 1.83
C GLU A 290 7.17 4.32 3.28
N GLY A 291 8.29 3.70 3.61
CA GLY A 291 8.49 3.15 4.93
C GLY A 291 9.90 2.73 5.25
N ALA A 292 10.82 2.74 4.30
CA ALA A 292 12.26 2.80 4.60
C ALA A 292 12.62 4.23 5.05
N GLN A 293 11.68 4.86 5.78
CA GLN A 293 12.02 6.02 6.56
C GLN A 293 12.84 5.54 7.74
N GLY A 294 14.11 5.76 7.52
CA GLY A 294 14.95 6.07 8.63
C GLY A 294 15.11 4.87 9.56
N TYR A 295 16.10 4.08 9.34
CA TYR A 295 17.00 3.91 10.48
C TYR A 295 17.00 5.25 11.22
N PRO A 296 16.75 5.30 12.55
CA PRO A 296 16.62 6.56 13.27
C PRO A 296 17.73 7.50 12.83
N GLU A 297 17.42 8.79 12.63
CA GLU A 297 18.39 9.84 12.28
C GLU A 297 19.64 9.85 13.19
N ALA A 298 19.59 9.14 14.30
CA ALA A 298 20.70 8.84 15.20
C ALA A 298 21.91 8.14 14.52
N TYR A 299 21.72 7.51 13.36
CA TYR A 299 22.85 6.90 12.59
C TYR A 299 23.43 7.84 11.54
N ALA A 300 22.84 9.00 11.31
CA ALA A 300 23.32 9.97 10.33
C ALA A 300 24.46 10.85 10.88
N ASP A 301 24.62 10.92 12.20
CA ASP A 301 25.72 11.66 12.83
C ASP A 301 26.90 10.70 13.07
N GLY A 302 27.79 10.62 12.09
CA GLY A 302 28.96 9.72 12.06
C GLY A 302 29.98 9.92 13.21
N ASN A 303 29.53 10.36 14.40
CA ASN A 303 30.36 10.59 15.57
C ASN A 303 29.68 10.15 16.88
N ASP A 304 28.61 9.33 16.80
CA ASP A 304 27.91 8.87 17.99
C ASP A 304 28.35 7.44 18.40
N ASP A 305 29.58 7.35 19.00
CA ASP A 305 30.07 6.13 19.65
C ASP A 305 29.15 5.61 20.75
N ARG A 306 28.13 6.38 21.14
CA ARG A 306 27.17 6.07 22.21
C ARG A 306 26.32 4.83 21.91
N PHE A 307 26.11 4.49 20.66
CA PHE A 307 25.38 3.27 20.31
C PHE A 307 26.15 2.00 20.69
N PHE A 308 27.48 2.02 20.57
CA PHE A 308 28.36 0.88 20.89
C PHE A 308 28.78 0.85 22.36
N THR A 309 28.59 1.96 23.09
CA THR A 309 28.94 2.10 24.51
C THR A 309 27.70 2.23 25.39
N ALA A 310 26.50 2.32 24.79
CA ALA A 310 25.24 2.44 25.54
C ALA A 310 24.94 1.15 26.30
N SER A 311 24.49 1.31 27.53
CA SER A 311 23.99 0.20 28.32
C SER A 311 22.65 -0.30 27.79
N ASP A 312 22.29 -1.56 28.09
CA ASP A 312 21.00 -2.15 27.70
C ASP A 312 19.80 -1.28 28.13
N GLU A 313 19.93 -0.56 29.25
CA GLU A 313 18.90 0.36 29.78
C GLU A 313 18.77 1.63 28.90
N GLU A 314 19.84 2.15 28.34
CA GLU A 314 19.84 3.32 27.43
C GLU A 314 19.29 2.93 26.07
N LEU A 315 19.63 1.75 25.55
CA LEU A 315 19.07 1.19 24.33
C LEU A 315 17.55 0.95 24.47
N GLU A 316 17.10 0.49 25.63
CA GLU A 316 15.68 0.30 25.92
C GLU A 316 14.92 1.64 26.01
N GLN A 317 15.52 2.67 26.62
CA GLN A 317 14.94 4.02 26.66
C GLN A 317 14.85 4.63 25.26
N TRP A 318 15.84 4.42 24.42
CA TRP A 318 15.88 4.86 23.04
C TRP A 318 14.80 4.17 22.20
N SER A 319 14.69 2.84 22.30
CA SER A 319 13.66 2.06 21.62
C SER A 319 12.24 2.47 22.04
N ARG A 320 12.03 2.78 23.32
CA ARG A 320 10.76 3.34 23.84
C ARG A 320 10.48 4.75 23.29
N GLY A 321 11.51 5.57 23.08
CA GLY A 321 11.42 6.90 22.45
C GLY A 321 10.94 6.80 21.01
N ILE A 322 11.55 5.92 20.24
CA ILE A 322 11.22 5.64 18.82
C ILE A 322 9.80 5.07 18.70
N ALA A 323 9.45 4.07 19.51
CA ALA A 323 8.11 3.50 19.54
C ALA A 323 7.01 4.53 19.88
N LYS A 324 7.35 5.53 20.72
CA LYS A 324 6.43 6.64 21.04
C LYS A 324 6.27 7.63 19.88
N GLN A 325 7.35 7.85 19.12
CA GLN A 325 7.35 8.73 17.95
C GLN A 325 6.58 8.08 16.78
N GLU A 326 6.74 6.78 16.53
CA GLU A 326 5.98 6.02 15.54
C GLU A 326 4.49 5.96 15.88
N ARG A 327 4.12 5.73 17.16
CA ARG A 327 2.71 5.81 17.61
C ARG A 327 2.10 7.19 17.36
N LYS A 328 2.88 8.27 17.53
CA LYS A 328 2.42 9.63 17.26
C LYS A 328 2.19 9.88 15.77
N ARG A 329 3.05 9.36 14.89
CA ARG A 329 2.93 9.43 13.42
C ARG A 329 1.73 8.63 12.89
N ARG A 330 1.56 7.39 13.33
CA ARG A 330 0.43 6.51 12.93
C ARG A 330 -0.93 7.12 13.29
N ASN A 331 -1.01 7.82 14.42
CA ASN A 331 -2.24 8.49 14.85
C ASN A 331 -2.57 9.77 14.04
N VAL A 332 -1.62 10.37 13.33
CA VAL A 332 -1.88 11.54 12.46
C VAL A 332 -2.67 11.12 11.23
N GLY A 333 -2.29 10.05 10.55
CA GLY A 333 -3.04 9.51 9.40
C GLY A 333 -4.49 9.16 9.76
N LEU A 334 -4.69 8.45 10.87
CA LEU A 334 -6.03 8.12 11.36
C LEU A 334 -6.86 9.37 11.69
N LYS A 335 -6.26 10.40 12.30
CA LYS A 335 -6.95 11.68 12.60
C LYS A 335 -7.37 12.41 11.33
N ILE A 336 -6.56 12.39 10.27
CA ILE A 336 -6.90 12.98 8.98
C ILE A 336 -8.09 12.23 8.35
N VAL A 337 -8.09 10.91 8.35
CA VAL A 337 -9.21 10.10 7.84
C VAL A 337 -10.49 10.38 8.61
N VAL A 338 -10.42 10.43 9.94
CA VAL A 338 -11.58 10.75 10.80
C VAL A 338 -12.09 12.18 10.52
N ALA A 339 -11.18 13.16 10.33
CA ALA A 339 -11.57 14.53 10.00
C ALA A 339 -12.29 14.60 8.64
N ILE A 340 -11.82 13.88 7.63
CA ILE A 340 -12.47 13.80 6.31
C ILE A 340 -13.86 13.18 6.44
N ILE A 341 -14.03 12.11 7.20
CA ILE A 341 -15.33 11.47 7.44
C ILE A 341 -16.30 12.44 8.12
N ILE A 342 -15.83 13.19 9.13
CA ILE A 342 -16.66 14.20 9.81
C ILE A 342 -17.09 15.30 8.82
N VAL A 343 -16.20 15.77 7.96
CA VAL A 343 -16.57 16.78 6.93
C VAL A 343 -17.61 16.24 5.96
N ILE A 344 -17.50 15.00 5.52
CA ILE A 344 -18.48 14.35 4.65
C ILE A 344 -19.85 14.24 5.36
N ILE A 345 -19.86 13.81 6.61
CA ILE A 345 -21.11 13.71 7.40
C ILE A 345 -21.75 15.08 7.57
N LEU A 346 -20.98 16.13 7.86
CA LEU A 346 -21.49 17.49 7.99
C LEU A 346 -22.04 18.01 6.65
N ALA A 347 -21.36 17.74 5.53
CA ALA A 347 -21.83 18.11 4.20
C ALA A 347 -23.15 17.41 3.84
N LEU A 348 -23.26 16.11 4.12
CA LEU A 348 -24.49 15.35 3.95
C LEU A 348 -25.62 15.87 4.85
N GLY A 349 -25.32 16.20 6.09
CA GLY A 349 -26.27 16.81 7.02
C GLY A 349 -26.78 18.16 6.52
N ALA A 350 -25.89 19.00 6.02
CA ALA A 350 -26.26 20.29 5.43
C ALA A 350 -27.11 20.13 4.16
N ALA A 351 -26.81 19.15 3.31
CA ALA A 351 -27.61 18.84 2.13
C ALA A 351 -29.01 18.35 2.48
N VAL A 352 -29.14 17.46 3.47
CA VAL A 352 -30.45 17.00 3.98
C VAL A 352 -31.22 18.16 4.60
N PHE A 353 -30.55 19.00 5.40
CA PHE A 353 -31.22 20.19 5.97
C PHE A 353 -31.72 21.14 4.90
N ALA A 354 -30.89 21.46 3.88
CA ALA A 354 -31.32 22.30 2.76
C ALA A 354 -32.51 21.68 2.02
N TYR A 355 -32.48 20.36 1.80
CA TYR A 355 -33.59 19.64 1.17
C TYR A 355 -34.91 19.79 1.99
N THR A 356 -34.89 19.65 3.32
CA THR A 356 -36.04 19.81 4.17
C THR A 356 -36.58 21.25 4.21
N GLN A 357 -35.72 22.24 3.98
CA GLN A 357 -36.10 23.65 3.89
C GLN A 357 -36.63 24.03 2.49
N GLY A 358 -36.81 23.08 1.60
CA GLY A 358 -37.36 23.33 0.27
C GLY A 358 -36.36 23.80 -0.76
N TYR A 359 -35.03 23.75 -0.50
CA TYR A 359 -34.05 24.02 -1.52
C TYR A 359 -33.95 22.86 -2.51
N GLY A 360 -33.78 23.16 -3.80
CA GLY A 360 -33.65 22.15 -4.86
C GLY A 360 -33.07 22.73 -6.14
N PHE A 361 -32.71 21.85 -7.08
CA PHE A 361 -32.26 22.26 -8.40
C PHE A 361 -32.95 21.40 -9.47
N PRO A 362 -33.60 22.04 -10.49
CA PRO A 362 -33.77 23.48 -10.67
C PRO A 362 -34.54 24.13 -9.50
N THR A 363 -34.28 25.43 -9.25
CA THR A 363 -34.94 26.17 -8.17
C THR A 363 -36.39 26.53 -8.57
N GLN A 364 -37.26 26.79 -7.58
CA GLN A 364 -38.63 27.23 -7.85
C GLN A 364 -38.67 28.48 -8.73
N GLU A 365 -37.77 29.44 -8.44
CA GLU A 365 -37.72 30.70 -9.19
C GLU A 365 -37.27 30.50 -10.65
N SER A 366 -36.32 29.58 -10.89
CA SER A 366 -35.87 29.28 -12.25
C SER A 366 -36.97 28.59 -13.07
N VAL A 367 -37.69 27.64 -12.46
CA VAL A 367 -38.80 26.96 -13.11
C VAL A 367 -39.95 27.92 -13.44
N ALA A 368 -40.26 28.83 -12.53
CA ALA A 368 -41.32 29.84 -12.76
C ALA A 368 -40.94 30.84 -13.87
N LYS A 369 -39.69 31.28 -13.91
CA LYS A 369 -39.20 32.20 -14.96
C LYS A 369 -39.14 31.50 -16.32
N GLU A 370 -38.75 30.24 -16.36
CA GLU A 370 -38.71 29.45 -17.60
C GLU A 370 -40.09 29.23 -18.18
N LEU A 371 -41.12 28.97 -17.30
CA LEU A 371 -42.51 28.91 -17.72
C LEU A 371 -42.98 30.19 -18.38
N LEU A 372 -42.73 31.36 -17.77
CA LEU A 372 -43.21 32.64 -18.31
C LEU A 372 -42.39 33.08 -19.56
N ALA A 373 -41.17 32.67 -19.69
CA ALA A 373 -40.37 32.93 -20.88
C ALA A 373 -40.86 32.18 -22.14
N ASN A 374 -41.39 30.96 -21.95
CA ASN A 374 -41.92 30.14 -23.08
C ASN A 374 -43.04 29.22 -22.60
N PRO A 375 -44.26 29.75 -22.38
CA PRO A 375 -45.38 28.95 -21.85
C PRO A 375 -45.76 27.75 -22.72
N SER A 376 -45.78 27.92 -24.06
CA SER A 376 -46.19 26.86 -25.00
C SER A 376 -45.15 25.77 -25.24
N GLY A 377 -43.94 25.91 -24.73
CA GLY A 377 -42.84 24.93 -24.83
C GLY A 377 -42.39 24.40 -23.49
N SER A 378 -43.22 24.53 -22.46
CA SER A 378 -42.84 24.26 -21.06
C SER A 378 -43.36 22.95 -20.51
N ASP A 379 -43.87 22.01 -21.31
CA ASP A 379 -44.46 20.73 -20.90
C ASP A 379 -43.54 19.95 -19.94
N ALA A 380 -42.22 19.99 -20.22
CA ALA A 380 -41.21 19.33 -19.39
C ALA A 380 -41.10 19.91 -17.97
N LEU A 381 -41.62 21.11 -17.70
CA LEU A 381 -41.64 21.75 -16.38
C LEU A 381 -42.80 21.24 -15.49
N PHE A 382 -43.82 20.63 -16.05
CA PHE A 382 -44.96 20.16 -15.31
C PHE A 382 -44.74 18.78 -14.68
N SER A 383 -45.45 18.54 -13.57
CA SER A 383 -45.53 17.21 -12.95
C SER A 383 -46.28 16.25 -13.87
N LYS A 384 -45.94 14.98 -13.81
CA LYS A 384 -46.62 13.91 -14.58
C LYS A 384 -48.09 13.73 -14.19
N ASP A 385 -48.49 14.28 -13.07
CA ASP A 385 -49.88 14.21 -12.55
C ASP A 385 -50.78 15.28 -13.18
N VAL A 386 -50.23 16.18 -14.01
CA VAL A 386 -51.02 17.21 -14.71
C VAL A 386 -51.43 16.64 -16.08
N GLU A 387 -52.71 16.37 -16.24
CA GLU A 387 -53.28 15.73 -17.45
C GLU A 387 -53.43 16.71 -18.62
N ASP A 388 -53.68 18.02 -18.37
CA ASP A 388 -53.93 19.04 -19.40
C ASP A 388 -53.06 20.28 -19.14
N VAL A 389 -51.84 20.23 -19.69
CA VAL A 389 -50.87 21.32 -19.57
C VAL A 389 -51.28 22.52 -20.41
N ASP A 390 -51.92 22.32 -21.59
CA ASP A 390 -52.33 23.37 -22.48
C ASP A 390 -53.39 24.30 -21.85
N SER A 391 -54.27 23.77 -21.05
CA SER A 391 -55.25 24.56 -20.32
C SER A 391 -54.64 25.48 -19.24
N LEU A 392 -53.52 25.06 -18.65
CA LEU A 392 -52.80 25.84 -17.66
C LEU A 392 -51.84 26.87 -18.27
N THR A 393 -51.30 26.58 -19.44
CA THR A 393 -50.35 27.47 -20.13
C THR A 393 -51.03 28.50 -21.03
N GLY A 394 -52.20 28.19 -21.58
CA GLY A 394 -52.96 29.05 -22.49
C GLY A 394 -53.24 30.48 -21.96
N PRO A 395 -53.60 30.66 -20.66
CA PRO A 395 -53.84 31.98 -20.09
C PRO A 395 -52.58 32.75 -19.67
N ILE A 396 -51.37 32.15 -19.83
CA ILE A 396 -50.13 32.75 -19.36
C ILE A 396 -49.61 33.72 -20.40
N VAL A 397 -49.32 34.96 -19.97
CA VAL A 397 -48.66 35.99 -20.74
C VAL A 397 -47.18 35.65 -20.85
N THR A 398 -46.63 35.64 -22.06
CA THR A 398 -45.20 35.44 -22.31
C THR A 398 -44.45 36.67 -21.87
N ASP A 399 -43.57 36.52 -20.87
CA ASP A 399 -42.70 37.60 -20.37
C ASP A 399 -41.36 37.02 -19.86
N SER A 400 -40.29 37.22 -20.63
CA SER A 400 -38.94 36.80 -20.23
C SER A 400 -38.33 37.66 -19.11
N SER A 401 -38.95 38.77 -18.79
CA SER A 401 -38.52 39.72 -17.75
C SER A 401 -39.36 39.61 -16.45
N ALA A 402 -40.20 38.58 -16.35
CA ALA A 402 -41.13 38.38 -15.22
C ALA A 402 -40.40 38.44 -13.87
N GLU A 403 -41.00 39.13 -12.93
CA GLU A 403 -40.49 39.37 -11.60
C GLU A 403 -41.10 38.38 -10.59
N VAL A 404 -40.23 37.72 -9.81
CA VAL A 404 -40.69 36.87 -8.70
C VAL A 404 -40.94 37.71 -7.47
N LEU A 405 -42.19 37.75 -7.03
CA LEU A 405 -42.66 38.56 -5.89
C LEU A 405 -42.38 37.86 -4.54
N GLY A 406 -42.46 36.53 -4.54
CA GLY A 406 -42.22 35.75 -3.33
C GLY A 406 -42.29 34.23 -3.60
N VAL A 407 -41.67 33.47 -2.69
CA VAL A 407 -41.68 32.03 -2.73
C VAL A 407 -41.97 31.45 -1.34
N ASP A 408 -43.06 30.74 -1.23
CA ASP A 408 -43.38 29.95 -0.03
C ASP A 408 -42.81 28.54 -0.20
N LYS A 409 -41.78 28.22 0.60
CA LYS A 409 -41.01 26.96 0.50
C LYS A 409 -41.40 25.97 1.57
N SER A 410 -41.65 24.72 1.19
CA SER A 410 -41.71 23.59 2.11
C SER A 410 -40.94 22.40 1.52
N MET A 411 -40.85 21.31 2.25
CA MET A 411 -40.11 20.13 1.83
C MET A 411 -40.65 19.52 0.53
N SER A 412 -41.96 19.41 0.38
CA SER A 412 -42.62 18.66 -0.70
C SER A 412 -43.42 19.54 -1.66
N ASN A 413 -43.93 20.69 -1.20
CA ASN A 413 -44.72 21.60 -1.98
C ASN A 413 -44.14 23.02 -1.86
N SER A 414 -44.31 23.81 -2.91
CA SER A 414 -43.88 25.22 -2.91
C SER A 414 -44.88 26.04 -3.75
N THR A 415 -44.97 27.33 -3.41
CA THR A 415 -45.76 28.27 -4.20
C THR A 415 -44.90 29.47 -4.57
N VAL A 416 -44.88 29.83 -5.84
CA VAL A 416 -44.18 30.99 -6.37
C VAL A 416 -45.20 32.00 -6.86
N TYR A 417 -45.03 33.23 -6.41
CA TYR A 417 -45.83 34.39 -6.88
C TYR A 417 -44.96 35.16 -7.88
N VAL A 418 -45.47 35.36 -9.09
CA VAL A 418 -44.76 36.03 -10.14
C VAL A 418 -45.62 37.10 -10.77
N LYS A 419 -44.99 38.18 -11.22
CA LYS A 419 -45.62 39.27 -11.94
C LYS A 419 -45.07 39.31 -13.37
N ALA A 420 -45.93 39.28 -14.35
CA ALA A 420 -45.61 39.43 -15.75
C ALA A 420 -46.26 40.69 -16.33
N THR A 421 -45.65 41.25 -17.33
CA THR A 421 -46.13 42.45 -18.05
C THR A 421 -46.69 42.06 -19.39
N THR A 422 -47.90 42.48 -19.69
CA THR A 422 -48.55 42.25 -21.03
C THR A 422 -47.92 43.17 -22.10
N ASP A 423 -48.04 42.80 -23.36
CA ASP A 423 -47.55 43.62 -24.49
C ASP A 423 -48.24 45.03 -24.53
N GLN A 424 -49.34 45.21 -23.84
CA GLN A 424 -50.07 46.50 -23.73
C GLN A 424 -49.70 47.30 -22.48
N GLY A 425 -48.73 46.82 -21.72
CA GLY A 425 -48.25 47.50 -20.50
C GLY A 425 -49.05 47.21 -19.25
N GLY A 426 -50.01 46.27 -19.27
CA GLY A 426 -50.75 45.81 -18.11
C GLY A 426 -49.93 44.81 -17.28
N GLU A 427 -50.14 44.77 -15.95
CA GLU A 427 -49.50 43.82 -15.04
C GLU A 427 -50.49 42.66 -14.73
N VAL A 428 -49.98 41.44 -14.80
CA VAL A 428 -50.72 40.23 -14.41
C VAL A 428 -49.88 39.45 -13.41
N GLN A 429 -50.55 38.96 -12.36
CA GLN A 429 -49.84 38.13 -11.37
C GLN A 429 -50.35 36.70 -11.43
N TYR A 430 -49.40 35.77 -11.25
CA TYR A 430 -49.69 34.32 -11.21
C TYR A 430 -49.22 33.74 -9.89
N LYS A 431 -49.99 32.76 -9.42
CA LYS A 431 -49.60 31.85 -8.36
C LYS A 431 -49.31 30.51 -8.97
N ILE A 432 -48.03 30.10 -8.92
CA ILE A 432 -47.55 28.86 -9.48
C ILE A 432 -47.31 27.88 -8.32
N SER A 433 -48.11 26.83 -8.29
CA SER A 433 -47.97 25.73 -7.32
C SER A 433 -47.01 24.70 -7.87
N MET A 434 -46.09 24.22 -7.03
CA MET A 434 -45.06 23.28 -7.40
C MET A 434 -44.98 22.11 -6.43
N VAL A 435 -44.61 20.95 -6.95
CA VAL A 435 -44.34 19.73 -6.19
C VAL A 435 -42.90 19.30 -6.35
N ARG A 436 -42.40 18.64 -5.35
CA ARG A 436 -41.03 18.12 -5.36
C ARG A 436 -40.91 16.95 -6.34
N ASP A 437 -39.94 16.98 -7.25
CA ASP A 437 -39.55 15.87 -8.12
C ASP A 437 -38.07 15.57 -7.88
N LEU A 438 -37.80 14.47 -7.16
CA LEU A 438 -36.45 14.12 -6.70
C LEU A 438 -35.78 15.27 -5.94
N VAL A 439 -34.82 15.97 -6.58
CA VAL A 439 -34.08 17.09 -5.97
C VAL A 439 -34.53 18.44 -6.49
N GLY A 440 -35.40 18.47 -7.50
CA GLY A 440 -35.88 19.68 -8.15
C GLY A 440 -37.35 19.95 -7.90
N TRP A 441 -37.94 20.84 -8.74
CA TRP A 441 -39.34 21.26 -8.65
C TRP A 441 -40.02 21.13 -10.00
N LYS A 442 -41.31 20.68 -9.96
CA LYS A 442 -42.19 20.56 -11.11
C LYS A 442 -43.48 21.32 -10.81
N ILE A 443 -44.07 21.94 -11.82
CA ILE A 443 -45.32 22.67 -11.73
C ILE A 443 -46.49 21.71 -11.58
N SER A 444 -47.33 21.94 -10.61
CA SER A 444 -48.57 21.19 -10.42
C SER A 444 -49.80 21.99 -10.79
N ASN A 445 -49.77 23.32 -10.69
CA ASN A 445 -50.87 24.19 -11.06
C ASN A 445 -50.41 25.62 -11.30
N VAL A 446 -51.14 26.35 -12.14
CA VAL A 446 -50.93 27.78 -12.38
C VAL A 446 -52.30 28.50 -12.31
N GLU A 447 -52.41 29.52 -11.47
CA GLU A 447 -53.62 30.30 -11.25
C GLU A 447 -53.33 31.81 -11.38
N LEU A 448 -54.30 32.57 -11.88
CA LEU A 448 -54.27 34.02 -11.78
C LEU A 448 -54.33 34.44 -10.30
N TYR A 449 -53.46 35.31 -9.90
CA TYR A 449 -53.38 35.80 -8.53
C TYR A 449 -53.82 37.27 -8.45
N PHE A 450 -54.81 37.50 -7.58
CA PHE A 450 -55.31 38.83 -7.30
C PHE A 450 -55.01 39.13 -5.84
N PRO A 451 -53.97 39.92 -5.55
CA PRO A 451 -53.69 40.29 -4.17
C PRO A 451 -54.87 41.05 -3.60
N SER A 452 -55.43 40.60 -2.48
CA SER A 452 -56.47 41.32 -1.76
C SER A 452 -55.90 42.66 -1.32
N GLN A 453 -56.53 43.77 -1.78
CA GLN A 453 -56.23 45.09 -1.29
C GLN A 453 -56.79 45.18 0.15
N ASN A 454 -55.91 45.02 1.15
CA ASN A 454 -56.19 45.43 2.51
C ASN A 454 -55.38 46.68 2.82
#